data_eca2f90ef20f88f84052d412471e889f
#
_entry.id   eca2f90ef20f88f84052d412471e889f
#
_cell.length_a   1.000
_cell.length_b   1.000
_cell.length_c   1.000
_cell.angle_alpha   90.00
_cell.angle_beta   90.00
_cell.angle_gamma   90.00
#
_symmetry.space_group_name_H-M   'P 1'
#
loop_
_entity.id
_entity.type
_entity.pdbx_description
1 polymer ?
#
loop_
_entity_poly.entity_id
_entity_poly.type
_entity_poly.pdbx_seq_one_letter_code
_entity_poly.pdbx_strand_id
1 'polypeptide(L)'
;MSAPVVVPRECALPGSPLAAAQAGIDACVHCGFCLQACPTYLTLEDENDSPRGRIVLMRSLLEGTLTPGNESVETHIARCLGCRACETVCPSGVPYGHLLEATRATLARHRPIPRLARVILAVFSRRSLLSLAMFGGRVMRATGLARLMSRLPGRV
;
A
#
# COMPACT_ATOMS: atom_id res chain seq x y z
N MET A 1 -41.22 -2.65 14.11
CA MET A 1 -40.02 -2.24 13.34
C MET A 1 -39.02 -3.37 13.47
N SER A 2 -38.92 -4.25 12.47
CA SER A 2 -38.02 -5.40 12.49
C SER A 2 -36.61 -4.90 12.20
N ALA A 3 -35.65 -5.18 13.09
CA ALA A 3 -34.25 -4.90 12.85
C ALA A 3 -33.78 -5.63 11.58
N PRO A 4 -32.97 -5.01 10.71
CA PRO A 4 -32.46 -5.69 9.54
C PRO A 4 -31.59 -6.88 10.00
N VAL A 5 -31.94 -8.07 9.50
CA VAL A 5 -31.12 -9.27 9.68
C VAL A 5 -29.81 -9.02 8.94
N VAL A 6 -28.74 -8.77 9.69
CA VAL A 6 -27.38 -8.71 9.13
C VAL A 6 -26.98 -10.15 8.81
N VAL A 7 -27.20 -10.55 7.56
CA VAL A 7 -26.64 -11.80 7.02
C VAL A 7 -25.12 -11.63 7.02
N PRO A 8 -24.35 -12.52 7.65
CA PRO A 8 -22.89 -12.51 7.56
C PRO A 8 -22.54 -12.67 6.07
N ARG A 9 -22.02 -11.61 5.44
CA ARG A 9 -21.54 -11.72 4.07
C ARG A 9 -20.30 -12.60 4.12
N GLU A 10 -20.31 -13.68 3.35
CA GLU A 10 -19.12 -14.52 3.17
C GLU A 10 -17.96 -13.62 2.73
N CYS A 11 -16.80 -13.79 3.37
CA CYS A 11 -15.61 -12.99 3.02
C CYS A 11 -15.26 -13.21 1.55
N ALA A 12 -15.26 -12.15 0.74
CA ALA A 12 -14.96 -12.22 -0.69
C ALA A 12 -13.49 -12.61 -1.00
N LEU A 13 -12.59 -12.51 0.00
CA LEU A 13 -11.16 -12.81 -0.13
C LEU A 13 -10.71 -13.84 0.92
N PRO A 14 -11.31 -15.06 0.98
CA PRO A 14 -10.95 -16.05 1.99
C PRO A 14 -9.46 -16.45 1.87
N GLY A 15 -8.79 -16.63 3.01
CA GLY A 15 -7.36 -16.98 3.05
C GLY A 15 -6.40 -15.85 2.65
N SER A 16 -6.89 -14.64 2.42
CA SER A 16 -6.02 -13.48 2.21
C SER A 16 -5.45 -12.96 3.54
N PRO A 17 -4.27 -12.30 3.51
CA PRO A 17 -3.74 -11.62 4.69
C PRO A 17 -4.72 -10.61 5.29
N LEU A 18 -5.48 -9.91 4.44
CA LEU A 18 -6.47 -8.95 4.88
C LEU A 18 -7.64 -9.60 5.63
N ALA A 19 -8.11 -10.78 5.18
CA ALA A 19 -9.14 -11.54 5.89
C ALA A 19 -8.68 -11.97 7.29
N ALA A 20 -7.41 -12.36 7.43
CA ALA A 20 -6.83 -12.70 8.73
C ALA A 20 -6.74 -11.49 9.68
N ALA A 21 -6.73 -10.27 9.15
CA ALA A 21 -6.66 -9.03 9.91
C ALA A 21 -8.04 -8.37 10.17
N GLN A 22 -9.14 -9.04 9.84
CA GLN A 22 -10.52 -8.50 9.92
C GLN A 22 -10.85 -7.92 11.31
N ALA A 23 -10.43 -8.57 12.40
CA ALA A 23 -10.68 -8.09 13.74
C ALA A 23 -10.16 -6.65 13.99
N GLY A 24 -9.03 -6.29 13.35
CA GLY A 24 -8.49 -4.93 13.41
C GLY A 24 -9.35 -3.91 12.63
N ILE A 25 -9.98 -4.33 11.54
CA ILE A 25 -10.95 -3.51 10.78
C ILE A 25 -12.20 -3.26 11.63
N ASP A 26 -12.69 -4.30 12.30
CA ASP A 26 -13.91 -4.25 13.13
C ASP A 26 -13.72 -3.44 14.41
N ALA A 27 -12.49 -3.31 14.91
CA ALA A 27 -12.16 -2.45 16.04
C ALA A 27 -12.34 -0.94 15.74
N CYS A 28 -12.43 -0.53 14.48
CA CYS A 28 -12.58 0.86 14.11
C CYS A 28 -14.03 1.34 14.32
N VAL A 29 -14.21 2.30 15.23
CA VAL A 29 -15.51 2.95 15.50
C VAL A 29 -15.74 4.25 14.72
N HIS A 30 -14.88 4.53 13.76
CA HIS A 30 -14.95 5.71 12.87
C HIS A 30 -15.03 7.07 13.58
N CYS A 31 -14.46 7.22 14.79
CA CYS A 31 -14.53 8.44 15.61
C CYS A 31 -13.82 9.66 15.01
N GLY A 32 -12.86 9.48 14.10
CA GLY A 32 -12.17 10.56 13.39
C GLY A 32 -10.93 11.14 14.06
N PHE A 33 -10.53 10.70 15.27
CA PHE A 33 -9.30 11.19 15.92
C PHE A 33 -8.04 11.04 15.06
N CYS A 34 -7.98 10.01 14.22
CA CYS A 34 -6.86 9.76 13.32
C CYS A 34 -6.72 10.78 12.16
N LEU A 35 -7.74 11.58 11.87
CA LEU A 35 -7.75 12.53 10.75
C LEU A 35 -6.66 13.59 10.94
N GLN A 36 -6.59 14.19 12.11
CA GLN A 36 -5.64 15.26 12.44
C GLN A 36 -4.18 14.79 12.49
N ALA A 37 -3.97 13.48 12.66
CA ALA A 37 -2.62 12.90 12.68
C ALA A 37 -2.16 12.39 11.30
N CYS A 38 -3.03 12.42 10.29
CA CYS A 38 -2.72 11.85 8.97
C CYS A 38 -2.20 12.90 7.99
N PRO A 39 -0.91 12.86 7.58
CA PRO A 39 -0.35 13.85 6.67
C PRO A 39 -1.01 13.82 5.28
N THR A 40 -1.40 12.65 4.77
CA THR A 40 -2.06 12.55 3.46
C THR A 40 -3.46 13.16 3.48
N TYR A 41 -4.21 12.96 4.55
CA TYR A 41 -5.51 13.57 4.71
C TYR A 41 -5.42 15.10 4.84
N LEU A 42 -4.51 15.61 5.66
CA LEU A 42 -4.31 17.05 5.86
C LEU A 42 -3.86 17.78 4.57
N THR A 43 -3.19 17.08 3.67
CA THR A 43 -2.69 17.69 2.42
C THR A 43 -3.68 17.58 1.27
N LEU A 44 -4.40 16.45 1.16
CA LEU A 44 -5.25 16.14 0.02
C LEU A 44 -6.73 16.45 0.28
N GLU A 45 -7.13 16.58 1.55
CA GLU A 45 -8.51 16.81 2.00
C GLU A 45 -9.52 15.77 1.48
N ASP A 46 -9.03 14.58 1.07
CA ASP A 46 -9.84 13.46 0.60
C ASP A 46 -10.04 12.44 1.73
N GLU A 47 -11.31 12.17 2.05
CA GLU A 47 -11.64 11.20 3.11
C GLU A 47 -11.10 9.79 2.81
N ASN A 48 -11.03 9.38 1.55
CA ASN A 48 -10.45 8.10 1.17
C ASN A 48 -8.95 8.02 1.45
N ASP A 49 -8.25 9.15 1.54
CA ASP A 49 -6.85 9.25 1.94
C ASP A 49 -6.65 9.34 3.46
N SER A 50 -7.75 9.34 4.23
CA SER A 50 -7.72 9.26 5.70
C SER A 50 -7.51 7.82 6.20
N PRO A 51 -7.01 7.62 7.43
CA PRO A 51 -6.88 6.27 7.97
C PRO A 51 -8.22 5.54 8.08
N ARG A 52 -9.27 6.22 8.57
CA ARG A 52 -10.60 5.61 8.68
C ARG A 52 -11.24 5.35 7.31
N GLY A 53 -11.06 6.24 6.33
CA GLY A 53 -11.53 6.04 4.97
C GLY A 53 -10.86 4.82 4.31
N ARG A 54 -9.54 4.67 4.49
CA ARG A 54 -8.84 3.47 4.04
C ARG A 54 -9.34 2.19 4.71
N ILE A 55 -9.73 2.23 5.98
CA ILE A 55 -10.36 1.08 6.66
C ILE A 55 -11.72 0.74 6.01
N VAL A 56 -12.50 1.74 5.59
CA VAL A 56 -13.73 1.50 4.81
C VAL A 56 -13.42 0.80 3.50
N LEU A 57 -12.39 1.23 2.77
CA LEU A 57 -11.97 0.55 1.53
C LEU A 57 -11.51 -0.90 1.80
N MET A 58 -10.76 -1.15 2.88
CA MET A 58 -10.37 -2.50 3.30
C MET A 58 -11.58 -3.38 3.61
N ARG A 59 -12.57 -2.84 4.31
CA ARG A 59 -13.84 -3.53 4.61
C ARG A 59 -14.60 -3.85 3.33
N SER A 60 -14.70 -2.90 2.41
CA SER A 60 -15.36 -3.08 1.11
C SER A 60 -14.71 -4.18 0.25
N LEU A 61 -13.39 -4.36 0.36
CA LEU A 61 -12.69 -5.48 -0.27
C LEU A 61 -13.10 -6.84 0.34
N LEU A 62 -13.23 -6.93 1.66
CA LEU A 62 -13.64 -8.16 2.35
C LEU A 62 -15.10 -8.49 2.08
N GLU A 63 -15.95 -7.49 1.96
CA GLU A 63 -17.38 -7.64 1.64
C GLU A 63 -17.65 -7.89 0.14
N GLY A 64 -16.63 -7.76 -0.73
CA GLY A 64 -16.73 -7.96 -2.15
C GLY A 64 -17.47 -6.83 -2.91
N THR A 65 -17.72 -5.69 -2.25
CA THR A 65 -18.29 -4.51 -2.90
C THR A 65 -17.25 -3.80 -3.78
N LEU A 66 -15.97 -3.93 -3.45
CA LEU A 66 -14.84 -3.50 -4.26
C LEU A 66 -13.92 -4.70 -4.56
N THR A 67 -13.25 -4.65 -5.71
CA THR A 67 -12.29 -5.68 -6.13
C THR A 67 -10.84 -5.20 -5.92
N PRO A 68 -9.86 -6.12 -5.74
CA PRO A 68 -8.44 -5.75 -5.59
C PRO A 68 -7.86 -4.94 -6.76
N GLY A 69 -8.45 -4.99 -7.96
CA GLY A 69 -8.05 -4.18 -9.12
C GLY A 69 -8.77 -2.85 -9.25
N ASN A 70 -9.57 -2.46 -8.26
CA ASN A 70 -10.27 -1.18 -8.30
C ASN A 70 -9.27 -0.01 -8.13
N GLU A 71 -9.30 0.94 -9.07
CA GLU A 71 -8.37 2.08 -9.12
C GLU A 71 -8.40 2.95 -7.85
N SER A 72 -9.58 3.17 -7.29
CA SER A 72 -9.74 3.94 -6.04
C SER A 72 -9.02 3.25 -4.88
N VAL A 73 -9.21 1.93 -4.71
CA VAL A 73 -8.53 1.16 -3.67
C VAL A 73 -7.02 1.22 -3.85
N GLU A 74 -6.54 0.93 -5.06
CA GLU A 74 -5.08 0.94 -5.34
C GLU A 74 -4.47 2.31 -5.07
N THR A 75 -5.11 3.38 -5.52
CA THR A 75 -4.62 4.74 -5.39
C THR A 75 -4.53 5.16 -3.92
N HIS A 76 -5.60 5.03 -3.17
CA HIS A 76 -5.64 5.53 -1.78
C HIS A 76 -4.80 4.67 -0.83
N ILE A 77 -4.71 3.35 -1.04
CA ILE A 77 -3.80 2.48 -0.27
C ILE A 77 -2.33 2.74 -0.62
N ALA A 78 -2.00 3.02 -1.90
CA ALA A 78 -0.63 3.35 -2.31
C ALA A 78 -0.16 4.71 -1.77
N ARG A 79 -1.02 5.73 -1.70
CA ARG A 79 -0.70 7.06 -1.17
C ARG A 79 -0.38 7.06 0.32
N CYS A 80 -0.78 6.02 1.07
CA CYS A 80 -0.47 5.94 2.49
C CYS A 80 1.04 5.83 2.72
N LEU A 81 1.59 6.74 3.53
CA LEU A 81 3.03 6.78 3.86
C LEU A 81 3.47 5.66 4.83
N GLY A 82 2.53 4.98 5.47
CA GLY A 82 2.84 3.95 6.48
C GLY A 82 3.49 4.50 7.75
N CYS A 83 3.34 5.80 8.02
CA CYS A 83 3.98 6.48 9.17
C CYS A 83 3.42 6.07 10.55
N ARG A 84 2.25 5.42 10.59
CA ARG A 84 1.56 4.91 11.79
C ARG A 84 1.17 5.97 12.83
N ALA A 85 1.26 7.26 12.51
CA ALA A 85 0.85 8.33 13.42
C ALA A 85 -0.62 8.22 13.86
N CYS A 86 -1.48 7.63 13.01
CA CYS A 86 -2.88 7.38 13.33
C CYS A 86 -3.10 6.33 14.44
N GLU A 87 -2.14 5.44 14.69
CA GLU A 87 -2.24 4.43 15.77
C GLU A 87 -2.09 5.07 17.14
N THR A 88 -1.17 6.02 17.28
CA THR A 88 -0.87 6.66 18.58
C THR A 88 -2.02 7.49 19.13
N VAL A 89 -2.90 7.97 18.26
CA VAL A 89 -4.07 8.78 18.60
C VAL A 89 -5.39 7.98 18.59
N CYS A 90 -5.33 6.69 18.31
CA CYS A 90 -6.52 5.86 18.18
C CYS A 90 -7.02 5.36 19.55
N PRO A 91 -8.20 5.81 20.06
CA PRO A 91 -8.73 5.35 21.32
C PRO A 91 -9.16 3.88 21.30
N SER A 92 -9.49 3.35 20.12
CA SER A 92 -9.88 1.95 19.94
C SER A 92 -8.68 1.02 19.71
N GLY A 93 -7.45 1.53 19.69
CA GLY A 93 -6.24 0.72 19.52
C GLY A 93 -6.15 -0.04 18.20
N VAL A 94 -6.71 0.51 17.12
CA VAL A 94 -6.67 -0.14 15.80
C VAL A 94 -5.21 -0.32 15.33
N PRO A 95 -4.77 -1.55 15.02
CA PRO A 95 -3.41 -1.84 14.55
C PRO A 95 -3.26 -1.50 13.05
N TYR A 96 -3.35 -0.21 12.72
CA TYR A 96 -3.45 0.27 11.34
C TYR A 96 -2.26 -0.15 10.46
N GLY A 97 -1.05 -0.16 11.00
CA GLY A 97 0.14 -0.62 10.26
C GLY A 97 0.01 -2.06 9.81
N HIS A 98 -0.47 -2.94 10.68
CA HIS A 98 -0.73 -4.34 10.34
C HIS A 98 -1.83 -4.47 9.28
N LEU A 99 -2.91 -3.68 9.38
CA LEU A 99 -3.98 -3.64 8.37
C LEU A 99 -3.45 -3.19 7.01
N LEU A 100 -2.61 -2.16 6.98
CA LEU A 100 -2.00 -1.65 5.75
C LEU A 100 -1.09 -2.68 5.09
N GLU A 101 -0.24 -3.36 5.86
CA GLU A 101 0.63 -4.43 5.37
C GLU A 101 -0.18 -5.60 4.81
N ALA A 102 -1.19 -6.06 5.54
CA ALA A 102 -2.09 -7.13 5.11
C ALA A 102 -2.84 -6.76 3.82
N THR A 103 -3.30 -5.52 3.71
CA THR A 103 -3.98 -5.01 2.51
C THR A 103 -3.03 -4.98 1.33
N ARG A 104 -1.84 -4.40 1.48
CA ARG A 104 -0.83 -4.35 0.42
C ARG A 104 -0.39 -5.74 -0.04
N ALA A 105 -0.22 -6.68 0.89
CA ALA A 105 0.10 -8.07 0.56
C ALA A 105 -1.05 -8.76 -0.21
N THR A 106 -2.30 -8.46 0.13
CA THR A 106 -3.48 -8.96 -0.59
C THR A 106 -3.53 -8.38 -2.00
N LEU A 107 -3.41 -7.06 -2.17
CA LEU A 107 -3.42 -6.40 -3.48
C LEU A 107 -2.26 -6.88 -4.36
N ALA A 108 -1.07 -7.09 -3.80
CA ALA A 108 0.10 -7.57 -4.53
C ALA A 108 -0.09 -8.96 -5.15
N ARG A 109 -0.95 -9.82 -4.57
CA ARG A 109 -1.29 -11.14 -5.16
C ARG A 109 -2.11 -11.02 -6.44
N HIS A 110 -2.84 -9.92 -6.61
CA HIS A 110 -3.73 -9.69 -7.74
C HIS A 110 -3.09 -8.81 -8.83
N ARG A 111 -1.94 -8.19 -8.53
CA ARG A 111 -1.25 -7.31 -9.46
C ARG A 111 0.07 -7.93 -9.94
N PRO A 112 0.24 -8.19 -11.25
CA PRO A 112 1.49 -8.72 -11.77
C PRO A 112 2.61 -7.67 -11.61
N ILE A 113 3.74 -8.08 -11.04
CA ILE A 113 4.91 -7.21 -10.90
C ILE A 113 5.46 -6.90 -12.31
N PRO A 114 5.63 -5.63 -12.71
CA PRO A 114 6.23 -5.26 -13.98
C PRO A 114 7.60 -5.92 -14.18
N ARG A 115 7.92 -6.34 -15.41
CA ARG A 115 9.19 -7.04 -15.70
C ARG A 115 10.41 -6.25 -15.23
N LEU A 116 10.41 -4.92 -15.45
CA LEU A 116 11.50 -4.04 -14.99
C LEU A 116 11.65 -4.04 -13.46
N ALA A 117 10.54 -3.92 -12.72
CA ALA A 117 10.57 -3.97 -11.25
C ALA A 117 11.10 -5.32 -10.75
N ARG A 118 10.74 -6.43 -11.41
CA ARG A 118 11.25 -7.77 -11.08
C ARG A 118 12.76 -7.86 -11.27
N VAL A 119 13.31 -7.30 -12.35
CA VAL A 119 14.75 -7.26 -12.60
C VAL A 119 15.46 -6.42 -11.53
N ILE A 120 14.93 -5.23 -11.24
CA ILE A 120 15.49 -4.34 -10.20
C ILE A 120 15.51 -5.06 -8.85
N LEU A 121 14.38 -5.64 -8.44
CA LEU A 121 14.30 -6.39 -7.19
C LEU A 121 15.27 -7.57 -7.14
N ALA A 122 15.45 -8.30 -8.26
CA ALA A 122 16.39 -9.42 -8.35
C ALA A 122 17.85 -8.95 -8.19
N VAL A 123 18.20 -7.78 -8.73
CA VAL A 123 19.54 -7.19 -8.54
C VAL A 123 19.77 -6.80 -7.09
N PHE A 124 18.79 -6.11 -6.46
CA PHE A 124 18.92 -5.67 -5.07
C PHE A 124 18.85 -6.83 -4.05
N SER A 125 18.16 -7.92 -4.36
CA SER A 125 18.05 -9.07 -3.46
C SER A 125 19.28 -9.98 -3.45
N ARG A 126 20.15 -9.89 -4.47
CA ARG A 126 21.34 -10.74 -4.60
C ARG A 126 22.63 -9.92 -4.45
N ARG A 127 23.39 -10.18 -3.39
CA ARG A 127 24.65 -9.48 -3.11
C ARG A 127 25.64 -9.49 -4.30
N SER A 128 25.75 -10.63 -5.00
CA SER A 128 26.64 -10.78 -6.17
C SER A 128 26.22 -9.87 -7.33
N LEU A 129 24.91 -9.84 -7.65
CA LEU A 129 24.38 -8.98 -8.71
C LEU A 129 24.52 -7.50 -8.34
N LEU A 130 24.28 -7.15 -7.09
CA LEU A 130 24.44 -5.79 -6.60
C LEU A 130 25.89 -5.33 -6.70
N SER A 131 26.87 -6.19 -6.29
CA SER A 131 28.29 -5.85 -6.38
C SER A 131 28.74 -5.71 -7.84
N LEU A 132 28.25 -6.56 -8.74
CA LEU A 132 28.52 -6.43 -10.17
C LEU A 132 27.94 -5.15 -10.77
N ALA A 133 26.71 -4.79 -10.41
CA ALA A 133 26.07 -3.55 -10.84
C ALA A 133 26.82 -2.32 -10.33
N MET A 134 27.27 -2.34 -9.07
CA MET A 134 28.10 -1.26 -8.47
C MET A 134 29.47 -1.17 -9.12
N PHE A 135 30.10 -2.30 -9.46
CA PHE A 135 31.36 -2.32 -10.19
C PHE A 135 31.20 -1.72 -11.59
N GLY A 136 30.16 -2.14 -12.33
CA GLY A 136 29.83 -1.57 -13.64
C GLY A 136 29.60 -0.06 -13.57
N GLY A 137 28.89 0.43 -12.55
CA GLY A 137 28.69 1.85 -12.33
C GLY A 137 29.99 2.62 -12.06
N ARG A 138 30.93 2.02 -11.32
CA ARG A 138 32.28 2.60 -11.11
C ARG A 138 33.09 2.69 -12.41
N VAL A 139 33.09 1.63 -13.20
CA VAL A 139 33.76 1.62 -14.52
C VAL A 139 33.15 2.66 -15.45
N MET A 140 31.84 2.74 -15.54
CA MET A 140 31.13 3.74 -16.37
C MET A 140 31.47 5.17 -15.95
N ARG A 141 31.63 5.40 -14.64
CA ARG A 141 32.05 6.69 -14.11
C ARG A 141 33.51 7.00 -14.43
N ALA A 142 34.42 6.02 -14.30
CA ALA A 142 35.85 6.16 -14.59
C ALA A 142 36.12 6.40 -16.07
N THR A 143 35.38 5.77 -16.97
CA THR A 143 35.48 5.93 -18.43
C THR A 143 34.83 7.20 -18.96
N GLY A 144 34.15 7.98 -18.12
CA GLY A 144 33.43 9.19 -18.57
C GLY A 144 32.19 8.94 -19.43
N LEU A 145 31.83 7.68 -19.66
CA LEU A 145 30.68 7.28 -20.47
C LEU A 145 29.36 7.87 -19.93
N ALA A 146 29.26 8.04 -18.61
CA ALA A 146 28.11 8.67 -17.97
C ALA A 146 27.93 10.14 -18.44
N ARG A 147 29.03 10.89 -18.64
CA ARG A 147 29.01 12.27 -19.16
C ARG A 147 28.60 12.31 -20.64
N LEU A 148 29.00 11.30 -21.42
CA LEU A 148 28.63 11.19 -22.82
C LEU A 148 27.12 10.88 -22.94
N MET A 149 26.59 9.98 -22.14
CA MET A 149 25.16 9.64 -22.13
C MET A 149 24.29 10.80 -21.67
N SER A 150 24.73 11.63 -20.72
CA SER A 150 23.96 12.81 -20.28
C SER A 150 23.86 13.93 -21.33
N ARG A 151 24.69 13.88 -22.39
CA ARG A 151 24.63 14.82 -23.52
C ARG A 151 23.71 14.37 -24.65
N LEU A 152 23.23 13.12 -24.61
CA LEU A 152 22.23 12.67 -25.57
C LEU A 152 20.88 13.25 -25.16
N PRO A 153 20.15 13.93 -26.09
CA PRO A 153 18.85 14.51 -25.78
C PRO A 153 17.89 13.36 -25.46
N GLY A 154 17.62 13.18 -24.16
CA GLY A 154 16.64 12.21 -23.68
C GLY A 154 15.25 12.63 -24.14
N ARG A 155 14.60 11.83 -24.96
CA ARG A 155 13.15 11.88 -25.11
C ARG A 155 12.55 11.42 -23.77
N VAL A 156 12.06 12.38 -22.98
CA VAL A 156 11.13 12.16 -21.88
C VAL A 156 9.72 12.29 -22.43
#